data_c2e66373c6014cfed6e91e03a010c24e
#
_entry.id   c2e66373c6014cfed6e91e03a010c24e
#
_cell.length_a   1.000
_cell.length_b   1.000
_cell.length_c   1.000
_cell.angle_alpha   90.00
_cell.angle_beta   90.00
_cell.angle_gamma   90.00
#
_symmetry.space_group_name_H-M   'P 1'
#
loop_
_entity.id
_entity.type
_entity.pdbx_description
1 polymer ?
#
loop_
_entity_poly.entity_id
_entity_poly.type
_entity_poly.pdbx_seq_one_letter_code
_entity_poly.pdbx_strand_id
1 'polypeptide(L)'
;FPTPVAGIPIRAFDASAERLLKMGFRLAVADQVEPAEEAEGLVRREVTQLLTPGTLTQEALLPREANYLAAIATGDGWGLAFLDVSTGEFKGTLLKSKSALYDELFRHRPAEVLLAPELRENEAFVAEFRKRFPVMLSEAPFEPQGEGPLALRRAQGALLAYARATQGGALSVRPFRLYDPGAFVRLPEASLKALEVFEPLRGQDTLFGVLDETRTAPGRRLLQAWLRHPLLERGPLEARLDRVERF
;
A
#
# COMPACT_ATOMS: atom_id res chain seq x y z
N PHE A 1 7.47 35.21 -1.66
CA PHE A 1 7.38 34.70 -3.04
C PHE A 1 5.92 34.35 -3.32
N PRO A 2 5.35 34.74 -4.48
CA PRO A 2 3.98 34.35 -4.82
C PRO A 2 3.91 32.82 -4.97
N THR A 3 2.96 32.24 -4.25
CA THR A 3 2.69 30.79 -4.36
C THR A 3 2.04 30.52 -5.72
N PRO A 4 2.53 29.56 -6.50
CA PRO A 4 1.92 29.22 -7.77
C PRO A 4 0.49 28.68 -7.54
N VAL A 5 -0.46 29.22 -8.28
CA VAL A 5 -1.88 28.86 -8.20
C VAL A 5 -2.35 28.42 -9.57
N ALA A 6 -3.05 27.29 -9.64
CA ALA A 6 -3.70 26.82 -10.85
C ALA A 6 -5.16 26.44 -10.52
N GLY A 7 -6.09 26.87 -11.36
CA GLY A 7 -7.50 26.52 -11.26
C GLY A 7 -7.84 25.31 -12.11
N ILE A 8 -8.54 24.34 -11.54
CA ILE A 8 -9.10 23.21 -12.26
C ILE A 8 -10.62 23.12 -11.99
N PRO A 9 -11.44 22.69 -12.96
CA PRO A 9 -12.84 22.42 -12.69
C PRO A 9 -12.98 21.31 -11.63
N ILE A 10 -13.94 21.41 -10.73
CA ILE A 10 -14.15 20.44 -9.65
C ILE A 10 -14.38 19.02 -10.19
N ARG A 11 -15.03 18.89 -11.36
CA ARG A 11 -15.22 17.62 -12.06
C ARG A 11 -13.91 16.94 -12.53
N ALA A 12 -12.81 17.70 -12.59
CA ALA A 12 -11.49 17.20 -12.97
C ALA A 12 -10.60 16.91 -11.75
N PHE A 13 -11.15 17.01 -10.54
CA PHE A 13 -10.39 16.82 -9.30
C PHE A 13 -9.79 15.42 -9.24
N ASP A 14 -10.59 14.35 -9.40
CA ASP A 14 -10.13 12.97 -9.28
C ASP A 14 -9.00 12.65 -10.28
N ALA A 15 -9.17 13.02 -11.55
CA ALA A 15 -8.14 12.79 -12.57
C ALA A 15 -6.84 13.57 -12.29
N SER A 16 -6.94 14.78 -11.73
CA SER A 16 -5.78 15.60 -11.36
C SER A 16 -5.11 15.06 -10.11
N ALA A 17 -5.89 14.66 -9.11
CA ALA A 17 -5.41 14.04 -7.88
C ALA A 17 -4.67 12.72 -8.19
N GLU A 18 -5.25 11.85 -9.01
CA GLU A 18 -4.62 10.59 -9.44
C GLU A 18 -3.24 10.83 -10.09
N ARG A 19 -3.16 11.82 -10.99
CA ARG A 19 -1.89 12.17 -11.64
C ARG A 19 -0.83 12.64 -10.64
N LEU A 20 -1.20 13.53 -9.72
CA LEU A 20 -0.29 14.06 -8.71
C LEU A 20 0.17 12.97 -7.74
N LEU A 21 -0.72 12.10 -7.30
CA LEU A 21 -0.41 10.96 -6.43
C LEU A 21 0.54 9.96 -7.13
N LYS A 22 0.33 9.67 -8.43
CA LYS A 22 1.25 8.85 -9.25
C LYS A 22 2.62 9.48 -9.42
N MET A 23 2.70 10.80 -9.37
CA MET A 23 3.97 11.53 -9.38
C MET A 23 4.64 11.59 -7.99
N GLY A 24 4.03 10.98 -6.96
CA GLY A 24 4.55 10.94 -5.60
C GLY A 24 4.27 12.17 -4.77
N PHE A 25 3.29 13.01 -5.13
CA PHE A 25 2.85 14.13 -4.30
C PHE A 25 1.84 13.70 -3.25
N ARG A 26 1.84 14.41 -2.11
CA ARG A 26 0.75 14.37 -1.13
C ARG A 26 -0.18 15.54 -1.41
N LEU A 27 -1.48 15.32 -1.23
CA LEU A 27 -2.49 16.33 -1.46
C LEU A 27 -3.24 16.62 -0.17
N ALA A 28 -3.30 17.89 0.21
CA ALA A 28 -4.21 18.36 1.24
C ALA A 28 -5.44 18.95 0.57
N VAL A 29 -6.61 18.41 0.85
CA VAL A 29 -7.89 18.95 0.41
C VAL A 29 -8.43 19.83 1.51
N ALA A 30 -8.73 21.08 1.18
CA ALA A 30 -9.30 22.03 2.11
C ALA A 30 -10.68 22.47 1.62
N ASP A 31 -11.70 22.19 2.42
CA ASP A 31 -13.08 22.56 2.14
C ASP A 31 -13.52 23.79 2.94
N GLN A 32 -14.54 24.45 2.45
CA GLN A 32 -15.20 25.54 3.19
C GLN A 32 -15.99 24.94 4.35
N VAL A 33 -15.75 25.45 5.57
CA VAL A 33 -16.38 24.96 6.80
C VAL A 33 -17.47 25.89 7.33
N GLU A 34 -17.77 26.94 6.59
CA GLU A 34 -18.86 27.89 6.88
C GLU A 34 -19.58 28.28 5.59
N PRO A 35 -20.90 28.61 5.65
CA PRO A 35 -21.64 29.15 4.51
C PRO A 35 -21.03 30.45 4.03
N ALA A 36 -20.93 30.65 2.72
CA ALA A 36 -20.37 31.86 2.14
C ALA A 36 -21.17 33.12 2.50
N GLU A 37 -22.47 32.95 2.83
CA GLU A 37 -23.41 34.02 3.19
C GLU A 37 -23.20 34.51 4.62
N GLU A 38 -22.55 33.73 5.49
CA GLU A 38 -22.28 34.05 6.89
C GLU A 38 -20.84 34.55 7.12
N ALA A 39 -19.99 34.48 6.05
CA ALA A 39 -18.61 34.88 6.18
C ALA A 39 -18.40 36.42 6.14
N GLU A 40 -17.83 36.95 7.19
CA GLU A 40 -17.31 38.31 7.19
C GLU A 40 -15.95 38.39 6.50
N GLY A 41 -15.94 38.33 5.16
CA GLY A 41 -14.72 38.37 4.36
C GLY A 41 -14.41 37.09 3.62
N LEU A 42 -13.18 36.54 3.77
CA LEU A 42 -12.81 35.27 3.15
C LEU A 42 -13.41 34.07 3.92
N VAL A 43 -14.14 33.21 3.23
CA VAL A 43 -14.74 32.00 3.80
C VAL A 43 -13.66 31.15 4.43
N ARG A 44 -13.90 30.72 5.66
CA ARG A 44 -12.98 29.84 6.40
C ARG A 44 -12.88 28.49 5.75
N ARG A 45 -11.65 27.99 5.60
CA ARG A 45 -11.33 26.67 5.04
C ARG A 45 -10.51 25.88 6.04
N GLU A 46 -10.79 24.58 6.10
CA GLU A 46 -10.01 23.63 6.90
C GLU A 46 -9.58 22.46 6.04
N VAL A 47 -8.41 21.88 6.36
CA VAL A 47 -7.96 20.66 5.71
C VAL A 47 -8.86 19.51 6.17
N THR A 48 -9.67 18.99 5.26
CA THR A 48 -10.63 17.91 5.52
C THR A 48 -10.08 16.54 5.17
N GLN A 49 -9.12 16.48 4.23
CA GLN A 49 -8.53 15.22 3.78
C GLN A 49 -7.05 15.40 3.47
N LEU A 50 -6.27 14.38 3.79
CA LEU A 50 -4.89 14.26 3.38
C LEU A 50 -4.76 12.99 2.52
N LEU A 51 -4.58 13.17 1.21
CA LEU A 51 -4.45 12.06 0.27
C LEU A 51 -2.97 11.74 0.05
N THR A 52 -2.61 10.49 0.29
CA THR A 52 -1.28 9.95 0.00
C THR A 52 -1.41 8.65 -0.80
N PRO A 53 -0.38 8.23 -1.57
CA PRO A 53 -0.49 7.04 -2.40
C PRO A 53 -0.93 5.77 -1.63
N GLY A 54 -0.44 5.59 -0.41
CA GLY A 54 -0.69 4.39 0.41
C GLY A 54 -1.96 4.43 1.27
N THR A 55 -2.63 5.59 1.36
CA THR A 55 -3.79 5.75 2.25
C THR A 55 -5.09 6.15 1.54
N LEU A 56 -5.19 5.83 0.25
CA LEU A 56 -6.38 6.10 -0.54
C LEU A 56 -7.55 5.20 -0.11
N THR A 57 -8.72 5.81 0.05
CA THR A 57 -9.99 5.11 0.33
C THR A 57 -11.07 5.43 -0.71
N GLN A 58 -10.90 6.50 -1.48
CA GLN A 58 -11.85 6.92 -2.50
C GLN A 58 -11.78 5.96 -3.70
N GLU A 59 -12.90 5.33 -4.05
CA GLU A 59 -12.99 4.32 -5.11
C GLU A 59 -12.47 4.84 -6.47
N ALA A 60 -12.73 6.11 -6.78
CA ALA A 60 -12.28 6.76 -8.02
C ALA A 60 -10.74 6.88 -8.13
N LEU A 61 -10.05 6.92 -6.99
CA LEU A 61 -8.58 7.08 -6.91
C LEU A 61 -7.85 5.77 -6.63
N LEU A 62 -8.58 4.71 -6.23
CA LEU A 62 -7.98 3.43 -5.91
C LEU A 62 -7.42 2.74 -7.15
N PRO A 63 -6.18 2.24 -7.09
CA PRO A 63 -5.67 1.40 -8.16
C PRO A 63 -6.50 0.10 -8.26
N ARG A 64 -6.49 -0.51 -9.43
CA ARG A 64 -7.11 -1.82 -9.64
C ARG A 64 -6.41 -2.95 -8.87
N GLU A 65 -5.22 -2.69 -8.35
CA GLU A 65 -4.41 -3.58 -7.51
C GLU A 65 -4.61 -3.27 -6.02
N ALA A 66 -4.08 -4.12 -5.13
CA ALA A 66 -4.05 -3.84 -3.71
C ALA A 66 -3.22 -2.58 -3.43
N ASN A 67 -3.73 -1.68 -2.60
CA ASN A 67 -3.09 -0.40 -2.29
C ASN A 67 -2.44 -0.44 -0.92
N TYR A 68 -1.28 -1.09 -0.82
CA TYR A 68 -0.61 -1.23 0.46
C TYR A 68 0.21 0.00 0.83
N LEU A 69 -0.01 0.47 2.06
CA LEU A 69 0.96 1.20 2.85
C LEU A 69 1.84 0.18 3.57
N ALA A 70 3.16 0.28 3.48
CA ALA A 70 4.08 -0.60 4.18
C ALA A 70 4.89 0.16 5.25
N ALA A 71 5.29 -0.54 6.32
CA ALA A 71 6.24 -0.02 7.29
C ALA A 71 7.36 -1.02 7.55
N ILE A 72 8.58 -0.48 7.69
CA ILE A 72 9.80 -1.26 7.90
C ILE A 72 10.51 -0.76 9.15
N ALA A 73 10.77 -1.65 10.09
CA ALA A 73 11.57 -1.38 11.28
C ALA A 73 12.59 -2.47 11.52
N THR A 74 13.65 -2.14 12.23
CA THR A 74 14.68 -3.07 12.67
C THR A 74 14.66 -3.29 14.19
N GLY A 75 15.31 -4.36 14.64
CA GLY A 75 15.40 -4.75 16.05
C GLY A 75 15.87 -6.19 16.15
N ASP A 76 14.98 -7.07 16.54
CA ASP A 76 15.15 -8.52 16.57
C ASP A 76 15.07 -9.20 15.18
N GLY A 77 15.10 -8.42 14.14
CA GLY A 77 15.03 -8.78 12.73
C GLY A 77 14.52 -7.61 11.91
N TRP A 78 14.04 -7.89 10.72
CA TRP A 78 13.37 -6.92 9.84
C TRP A 78 11.85 -7.07 9.99
N GLY A 79 11.23 -6.19 10.77
CA GLY A 79 9.78 -6.13 10.90
C GLY A 79 9.19 -5.44 9.65
N LEU A 80 8.34 -6.15 8.93
CA LEU A 80 7.63 -5.65 7.76
C LEU A 80 6.13 -5.83 7.98
N ALA A 81 5.39 -4.74 7.92
CA ALA A 81 3.95 -4.76 8.02
C ALA A 81 3.31 -4.02 6.85
N PHE A 82 2.09 -4.44 6.48
CA PHE A 82 1.28 -3.89 5.41
C PHE A 82 -0.12 -3.57 5.90
N LEU A 83 -0.64 -2.44 5.47
CA LEU A 83 -2.02 -2.02 5.68
C LEU A 83 -2.61 -1.56 4.35
N ASP A 84 -3.71 -2.17 3.94
CA ASP A 84 -4.58 -1.62 2.90
C ASP A 84 -5.75 -0.91 3.58
N VAL A 85 -5.70 0.41 3.60
CA VAL A 85 -6.70 1.24 4.29
C VAL A 85 -8.09 1.09 3.68
N SER A 86 -8.18 0.80 2.38
CA SER A 86 -9.45 0.65 1.67
C SER A 86 -10.21 -0.62 2.03
N THR A 87 -9.49 -1.67 2.40
CA THR A 87 -10.06 -2.99 2.75
C THR A 87 -9.96 -3.31 4.23
N GLY A 88 -9.13 -2.56 4.96
CA GLY A 88 -8.75 -2.83 6.33
C GLY A 88 -7.81 -4.03 6.48
N GLU A 89 -7.28 -4.60 5.39
CA GLU A 89 -6.34 -5.73 5.50
C GLU A 89 -5.06 -5.28 6.21
N PHE A 90 -4.72 -5.95 7.30
CA PHE A 90 -3.58 -5.65 8.14
C PHE A 90 -2.77 -6.92 8.41
N LYS A 91 -1.56 -6.97 7.88
CA LYS A 91 -0.71 -8.16 7.96
C LYS A 91 0.76 -7.79 8.03
N GLY A 92 1.60 -8.74 8.43
CA GLY A 92 3.04 -8.53 8.45
C GLY A 92 3.82 -9.79 8.77
N THR A 93 5.13 -9.66 8.76
CA THR A 93 6.08 -10.75 9.00
C THR A 93 7.38 -10.23 9.60
N LEU A 94 8.12 -11.10 10.27
CA LEU A 94 9.49 -10.85 10.70
C LEU A 94 10.45 -11.60 9.78
N LEU A 95 11.39 -10.88 9.19
CA LEU A 95 12.34 -11.41 8.22
C LEU A 95 13.75 -11.41 8.78
N LYS A 96 14.55 -12.40 8.39
CA LYS A 96 15.90 -12.60 8.89
C LYS A 96 16.97 -11.82 8.12
N SER A 97 16.65 -11.33 6.93
CA SER A 97 17.62 -10.68 6.06
C SER A 97 17.02 -9.55 5.24
N LYS A 98 17.87 -8.60 4.83
CA LYS A 98 17.50 -7.51 3.91
C LYS A 98 17.07 -8.05 2.54
N SER A 99 17.65 -9.15 2.07
CA SER A 99 17.23 -9.78 0.81
C SER A 99 15.78 -10.27 0.90
N ALA A 100 15.41 -10.96 1.99
CA ALA A 100 14.04 -11.40 2.20
C ALA A 100 13.06 -10.22 2.31
N LEU A 101 13.48 -9.10 2.93
CA LEU A 101 12.71 -7.87 2.95
C LEU A 101 12.41 -7.35 1.54
N TYR A 102 13.43 -7.31 0.69
CA TYR A 102 13.26 -6.83 -0.68
C TYR A 102 12.38 -7.76 -1.51
N ASP A 103 12.50 -9.07 -1.33
CA ASP A 103 11.63 -10.06 -1.97
C ASP A 103 10.15 -9.83 -1.61
N GLU A 104 9.86 -9.55 -0.32
CA GLU A 104 8.49 -9.30 0.15
C GLU A 104 7.93 -7.95 -0.35
N LEU A 105 8.74 -6.89 -0.31
CA LEU A 105 8.35 -5.60 -0.87
C LEU A 105 8.05 -5.70 -2.37
N PHE A 106 8.88 -6.46 -3.07
CA PHE A 106 8.72 -6.71 -4.51
C PHE A 106 7.40 -7.45 -4.79
N ARG A 107 7.08 -8.43 -3.96
CA ARG A 107 5.88 -9.25 -4.05
C ARG A 107 4.60 -8.45 -3.77
N HIS A 108 4.62 -7.58 -2.76
CA HIS A 108 3.45 -6.81 -2.34
C HIS A 108 3.29 -5.47 -3.07
N ARG A 109 4.35 -4.91 -3.64
CA ARG A 109 4.38 -3.63 -4.37
C ARG A 109 3.64 -2.52 -3.61
N PRO A 110 4.09 -2.13 -2.42
CA PRO A 110 3.42 -1.07 -1.67
C PRO A 110 3.44 0.25 -2.45
N ALA A 111 2.37 1.02 -2.35
CA ALA A 111 2.27 2.34 -2.97
C ALA A 111 3.05 3.41 -2.18
N GLU A 112 3.28 3.15 -0.88
CA GLU A 112 3.97 4.04 0.02
C GLU A 112 4.66 3.24 1.12
N VAL A 113 5.84 3.71 1.57
CA VAL A 113 6.64 3.01 2.60
C VAL A 113 7.04 3.97 3.71
N LEU A 114 6.84 3.54 4.94
CA LEU A 114 7.33 4.19 6.15
C LEU A 114 8.63 3.51 6.58
N LEU A 115 9.69 4.27 6.77
CA LEU A 115 10.96 3.77 7.28
C LEU A 115 11.17 4.23 8.71
N ALA A 116 11.54 3.29 9.59
CA ALA A 116 11.94 3.63 10.95
C ALA A 116 13.12 4.62 10.94
N PRO A 117 13.26 5.48 11.98
CA PRO A 117 14.25 6.54 12.01
C PRO A 117 15.67 6.05 11.70
N GLU A 118 16.10 4.95 12.28
CA GLU A 118 17.43 4.36 12.07
C GLU A 118 17.69 3.92 10.62
N LEU A 119 16.66 3.53 9.90
CA LEU A 119 16.76 3.20 8.46
C LEU A 119 16.75 4.44 7.59
N ARG A 120 15.95 5.43 7.96
CA ARG A 120 15.83 6.69 7.24
C ARG A 120 17.10 7.53 7.34
N GLU A 121 17.75 7.53 8.49
CA GLU A 121 19.02 8.22 8.75
C GLU A 121 20.23 7.54 8.07
N ASN A 122 20.06 6.28 7.66
CA ASN A 122 21.09 5.55 6.89
C ASN A 122 21.00 5.90 5.41
N GLU A 123 21.77 6.91 4.99
CA GLU A 123 21.78 7.41 3.60
C GLU A 123 22.09 6.31 2.58
N ALA A 124 23.00 5.39 2.89
CA ALA A 124 23.35 4.29 1.99
C ALA A 124 22.16 3.33 1.80
N PHE A 125 21.44 3.03 2.87
CA PHE A 125 20.24 2.22 2.80
C PHE A 125 19.15 2.92 1.98
N VAL A 126 18.89 4.20 2.24
CA VAL A 126 17.87 4.98 1.53
C VAL A 126 18.19 5.10 0.04
N ALA A 127 19.45 5.35 -0.31
CA ALA A 127 19.88 5.43 -1.71
C ALA A 127 19.70 4.10 -2.46
N GLU A 128 20.10 2.98 -1.83
CA GLU A 128 19.90 1.64 -2.37
C GLU A 128 18.41 1.32 -2.50
N PHE A 129 17.62 1.65 -1.48
CA PHE A 129 16.18 1.41 -1.44
C PHE A 129 15.45 2.14 -2.57
N ARG A 130 15.69 3.46 -2.73
CA ARG A 130 15.08 4.28 -3.79
C ARG A 130 15.43 3.82 -5.19
N LYS A 131 16.64 3.30 -5.38
CA LYS A 131 17.08 2.74 -6.68
C LYS A 131 16.28 1.49 -7.05
N ARG A 132 15.86 0.69 -6.05
CA ARG A 132 15.12 -0.58 -6.27
C ARG A 132 13.61 -0.38 -6.28
N PHE A 133 13.12 0.51 -5.42
CA PHE A 133 11.70 0.75 -5.21
C PHE A 133 11.40 2.24 -5.44
N PRO A 134 10.91 2.60 -6.64
CA PRO A 134 10.47 3.98 -6.93
C PRO A 134 9.13 4.25 -6.27
N VAL A 135 9.11 4.26 -4.94
CA VAL A 135 7.93 4.40 -4.08
C VAL A 135 8.09 5.62 -3.18
N MET A 136 6.98 6.23 -2.81
CA MET A 136 6.99 7.34 -1.86
C MET A 136 7.47 6.86 -0.48
N LEU A 137 8.43 7.58 0.09
CA LEU A 137 8.88 7.40 1.46
C LEU A 137 8.26 8.47 2.34
N SER A 138 7.61 8.04 3.42
CA SER A 138 6.89 8.89 4.36
C SER A 138 7.34 8.67 5.79
N GLU A 139 7.00 9.60 6.66
CA GLU A 139 7.42 9.60 8.06
C GLU A 139 6.23 9.33 8.98
N ALA A 140 6.48 8.57 10.03
CA ALA A 140 5.53 8.31 11.10
C ALA A 140 6.28 8.06 12.42
N PRO A 141 5.64 8.17 13.58
CA PRO A 141 6.17 7.63 14.82
C PRO A 141 6.15 6.09 14.76
N PHE A 142 7.24 5.46 15.24
CA PHE A 142 7.40 4.00 15.28
C PHE A 142 7.25 3.45 16.70
N GLU A 143 6.22 3.93 17.41
CA GLU A 143 5.88 3.43 18.74
C GLU A 143 5.33 2.01 18.66
N PRO A 144 5.86 1.05 19.42
CA PRO A 144 5.44 -0.33 19.34
C PRO A 144 3.97 -0.53 19.71
N GLN A 145 3.18 -1.10 18.80
CA GLN A 145 1.77 -1.47 19.03
C GLN A 145 1.51 -2.91 18.56
N GLY A 146 0.49 -3.55 19.13
CA GLY A 146 0.11 -4.91 18.76
C GLY A 146 0.98 -5.99 19.41
N GLU A 147 0.96 -7.18 18.82
CA GLU A 147 1.63 -8.37 19.34
C GLU A 147 2.81 -8.79 18.44
N GLY A 148 3.71 -9.58 19.01
CA GLY A 148 4.84 -10.17 18.31
C GLY A 148 6.20 -9.50 18.60
N PRO A 149 7.20 -9.80 17.79
CA PRO A 149 8.56 -9.26 17.88
C PRO A 149 8.60 -7.72 17.83
N LEU A 150 9.59 -7.12 18.49
CA LEU A 150 9.69 -5.67 18.66
C LEU A 150 9.69 -4.92 17.31
N ALA A 151 10.52 -5.37 16.36
CA ALA A 151 10.58 -4.74 15.04
C ALA A 151 9.22 -4.76 14.34
N LEU A 152 8.48 -5.88 14.42
CA LEU A 152 7.16 -6.00 13.82
C LEU A 152 6.12 -5.12 14.53
N ARG A 153 6.14 -5.03 15.86
CA ARG A 153 5.27 -4.15 16.66
C ARG A 153 5.51 -2.67 16.34
N ARG A 154 6.77 -2.27 16.12
CA ARG A 154 7.12 -0.91 15.67
C ARG A 154 6.53 -0.60 14.29
N ALA A 155 6.65 -1.53 13.36
CA ALA A 155 6.06 -1.39 12.03
C ALA A 155 4.52 -1.30 12.07
N GLN A 156 3.86 -2.12 12.91
CA GLN A 156 2.41 -2.05 13.13
C GLN A 156 1.98 -0.68 13.66
N GLY A 157 2.68 -0.18 14.70
CA GLY A 157 2.38 1.11 15.30
C GLY A 157 2.51 2.27 14.32
N ALA A 158 3.55 2.25 13.48
CA ALA A 158 3.77 3.27 12.47
C ALA A 158 2.64 3.32 11.43
N LEU A 159 2.19 2.16 10.95
CA LEU A 159 1.06 2.09 10.00
C LEU A 159 -0.22 2.66 10.59
N LEU A 160 -0.55 2.27 11.82
CA LEU A 160 -1.76 2.74 12.50
C LEU A 160 -1.71 4.24 12.79
N ALA A 161 -0.56 4.75 13.25
CA ALA A 161 -0.38 6.17 13.52
C ALA A 161 -0.50 7.00 12.23
N TYR A 162 0.16 6.58 11.16
CA TYR A 162 0.12 7.29 9.89
C TYR A 162 -1.27 7.26 9.25
N ALA A 163 -1.91 6.09 9.21
CA ALA A 163 -3.25 5.96 8.66
C ALA A 163 -4.29 6.81 9.43
N ARG A 164 -4.21 6.87 10.76
CA ARG A 164 -5.08 7.76 11.56
C ARG A 164 -4.84 9.23 11.26
N ALA A 165 -3.58 9.64 11.12
CA ALA A 165 -3.22 11.02 10.84
C ALA A 165 -3.68 11.48 9.43
N THR A 166 -3.75 10.56 8.47
CA THR A 166 -4.12 10.89 7.08
C THR A 166 -5.61 10.76 6.80
N GLN A 167 -6.34 9.90 7.53
CA GLN A 167 -7.75 9.64 7.25
C GLN A 167 -8.72 10.58 7.98
N GLY A 168 -8.26 11.32 9.00
CA GLY A 168 -9.09 12.31 9.74
C GLY A 168 -10.34 11.77 10.43
N GLY A 169 -10.57 10.46 10.43
CA GLY A 169 -11.79 9.80 10.91
C GLY A 169 -11.57 8.42 11.50
N ALA A 170 -12.65 7.64 11.65
CA ALA A 170 -12.60 6.28 12.16
C ALA A 170 -11.90 5.35 11.17
N LEU A 171 -10.69 4.93 11.51
CA LEU A 171 -9.94 3.93 10.77
C LEU A 171 -10.48 2.52 11.11
N SER A 172 -11.06 1.83 10.13
CA SER A 172 -11.51 0.45 10.29
C SER A 172 -10.40 -0.50 9.82
N VAL A 173 -9.78 -1.20 10.76
CA VAL A 173 -8.68 -2.14 10.48
C VAL A 173 -9.07 -3.52 11.00
N ARG A 174 -8.85 -4.54 10.19
CA ARG A 174 -9.04 -5.93 10.59
C ARG A 174 -7.98 -6.34 11.61
N PRO A 175 -8.21 -7.41 12.40
CA PRO A 175 -7.19 -7.95 13.27
C PRO A 175 -5.89 -8.23 12.51
N PHE A 176 -4.75 -7.90 13.13
CA PHE A 176 -3.44 -8.13 12.52
C PHE A 176 -3.22 -9.62 12.26
N ARG A 177 -2.74 -9.93 11.07
CA ARG A 177 -2.41 -11.29 10.67
C ARG A 177 -0.90 -11.44 10.45
N LEU A 178 -0.25 -12.19 11.31
CA LEU A 178 1.10 -12.67 11.06
C LEU A 178 1.05 -13.70 9.92
N TYR A 179 1.92 -13.56 8.92
CA TYR A 179 2.05 -14.56 7.85
C TYR A 179 3.50 -15.04 7.72
N ASP A 180 3.64 -16.28 7.26
CA ASP A 180 4.94 -16.86 6.94
C ASP A 180 5.17 -16.78 5.43
N PRO A 181 6.19 -16.03 4.97
CA PRO A 181 6.57 -16.02 3.55
C PRO A 181 6.93 -17.40 3.00
N GLY A 182 7.37 -18.32 3.88
CA GLY A 182 7.70 -19.70 3.53
C GLY A 182 6.50 -20.57 3.14
N ALA A 183 5.27 -20.13 3.48
CA ALA A 183 4.05 -20.82 3.08
C ALA A 183 3.71 -20.66 1.58
N PHE A 184 4.46 -19.83 0.87
CA PHE A 184 4.25 -19.53 -0.55
C PHE A 184 5.44 -19.93 -1.40
N VAL A 185 5.18 -20.28 -2.65
CA VAL A 185 6.22 -20.49 -3.66
C VAL A 185 7.01 -19.20 -3.84
N ARG A 186 8.33 -19.28 -3.72
CA ARG A 186 9.21 -18.13 -3.98
C ARG A 186 9.31 -17.89 -5.48
N LEU A 187 8.67 -16.83 -5.93
CA LEU A 187 8.74 -16.33 -7.30
C LEU A 187 9.45 -14.97 -7.31
N PRO A 188 10.77 -14.93 -7.60
CA PRO A 188 11.48 -13.68 -7.82
C PRO A 188 10.86 -12.87 -8.96
N GLU A 189 11.08 -11.57 -8.97
CA GLU A 189 10.59 -10.70 -10.04
C GLU A 189 10.97 -11.18 -11.44
N ALA A 190 12.23 -11.56 -11.59
CA ALA A 190 12.74 -12.07 -12.86
C ALA A 190 11.93 -13.29 -13.35
N SER A 191 11.50 -14.17 -12.43
CA SER A 191 10.66 -15.32 -12.76
C SER A 191 9.25 -14.91 -13.16
N LEU A 192 8.63 -13.98 -12.42
CA LEU A 192 7.30 -13.44 -12.76
C LEU A 192 7.29 -12.74 -14.12
N LYS A 193 8.37 -12.01 -14.44
CA LYS A 193 8.55 -11.38 -15.76
C LYS A 193 8.80 -12.41 -16.85
N ALA A 194 9.72 -13.38 -16.61
CA ALA A 194 10.05 -14.42 -17.58
C ALA A 194 8.84 -15.31 -17.93
N LEU A 195 7.94 -15.52 -16.96
CA LEU A 195 6.69 -16.27 -17.13
C LEU A 195 5.53 -15.36 -17.66
N GLU A 196 5.80 -14.11 -17.94
CA GLU A 196 4.79 -13.14 -18.42
C GLU A 196 3.51 -13.14 -17.56
N VAL A 197 3.67 -13.23 -16.23
CA VAL A 197 2.51 -13.35 -15.35
C VAL A 197 1.67 -12.08 -15.36
N PHE A 198 2.29 -10.90 -15.25
CA PHE A 198 1.62 -9.59 -15.18
C PHE A 198 2.07 -8.59 -16.26
N GLU A 199 3.27 -8.78 -16.80
CA GLU A 199 3.87 -7.87 -17.77
C GLU A 199 4.29 -8.69 -19.01
N PRO A 200 3.85 -8.35 -20.22
CA PRO A 200 4.23 -9.08 -21.41
C PRO A 200 5.67 -8.75 -21.80
N LEU A 201 6.47 -9.73 -22.18
CA LEU A 201 7.78 -9.56 -22.81
C LEU A 201 7.64 -9.43 -24.33
N ARG A 202 6.71 -10.17 -24.89
CA ARG A 202 6.38 -10.17 -26.31
C ARG A 202 4.86 -10.24 -26.48
N GLY A 203 4.31 -9.42 -27.38
CA GLY A 203 2.87 -9.37 -27.57
C GLY A 203 2.13 -8.49 -26.57
N GLN A 204 0.87 -8.80 -26.30
CA GLN A 204 0.00 -8.05 -25.39
C GLN A 204 -0.62 -8.91 -24.28
N ASP A 205 -0.48 -10.23 -24.36
CA ASP A 205 -1.14 -11.15 -23.44
C ASP A 205 -0.22 -11.50 -22.27
N THR A 206 -0.83 -11.61 -21.09
CA THR A 206 -0.17 -12.08 -19.86
C THR A 206 -0.98 -13.21 -19.26
N LEU A 207 -0.37 -14.05 -18.43
CA LEU A 207 -1.10 -15.10 -17.72
C LEU A 207 -2.28 -14.51 -16.93
N PHE A 208 -2.06 -13.39 -16.23
CA PHE A 208 -3.12 -12.69 -15.51
C PHE A 208 -4.22 -12.20 -16.46
N GLY A 209 -3.86 -11.58 -17.60
CA GLY A 209 -4.82 -11.08 -18.56
C GLY A 209 -5.74 -12.17 -19.12
N VAL A 210 -5.18 -13.36 -19.39
CA VAL A 210 -5.94 -14.53 -19.88
C VAL A 210 -6.87 -15.11 -18.82
N LEU A 211 -6.46 -15.08 -17.53
CA LEU A 211 -7.23 -15.65 -16.41
C LEU A 211 -8.25 -14.66 -15.82
N ASP A 212 -8.12 -13.36 -16.10
CA ASP A 212 -8.93 -12.33 -15.46
C ASP A 212 -10.31 -12.18 -16.08
N GLU A 213 -11.22 -13.03 -15.64
CA GLU A 213 -12.65 -12.91 -15.91
C GLU A 213 -13.43 -12.32 -14.73
N THR A 214 -12.73 -11.68 -13.80
CA THR A 214 -13.34 -11.12 -12.59
C THR A 214 -14.24 -9.92 -12.92
N ARG A 215 -15.41 -9.87 -12.27
CA ARG A 215 -16.41 -8.80 -12.47
C ARG A 215 -16.32 -7.69 -11.42
N THR A 216 -15.51 -7.87 -10.39
CA THR A 216 -15.40 -6.92 -9.28
C THR A 216 -13.95 -6.58 -8.99
N ALA A 217 -13.67 -5.35 -8.54
CA ALA A 217 -12.34 -4.94 -8.15
C ALA A 217 -11.75 -5.80 -6.99
N PRO A 218 -12.51 -6.20 -5.95
CA PRO A 218 -12.02 -7.14 -4.95
C PRO A 218 -11.67 -8.51 -5.51
N GLY A 219 -12.48 -9.06 -6.42
CA GLY A 219 -12.19 -10.33 -7.08
C GLY A 219 -10.90 -10.29 -7.89
N ARG A 220 -10.71 -9.21 -8.66
CA ARG A 220 -9.48 -8.98 -9.43
C ARG A 220 -8.25 -8.92 -8.52
N ARG A 221 -8.31 -8.17 -7.42
CA ARG A 221 -7.23 -8.09 -6.44
C ARG A 221 -6.90 -9.45 -5.81
N LEU A 222 -7.93 -10.25 -5.52
CA LEU A 222 -7.75 -11.60 -4.98
C LEU A 222 -7.04 -12.53 -5.99
N LEU A 223 -7.44 -12.51 -7.26
CA LEU A 223 -6.80 -13.29 -8.32
C LEU A 223 -5.33 -12.89 -8.48
N GLN A 224 -5.03 -11.59 -8.51
CA GLN A 224 -3.65 -11.11 -8.54
C GLN A 224 -2.84 -11.57 -7.32
N ALA A 225 -3.42 -11.48 -6.12
CA ALA A 225 -2.77 -11.95 -4.90
C ALA A 225 -2.47 -13.46 -4.96
N TRP A 226 -3.35 -14.26 -5.52
CA TRP A 226 -3.13 -15.70 -5.68
C TRP A 226 -2.00 -16.03 -6.67
N LEU A 227 -1.90 -15.29 -7.76
CA LEU A 227 -0.82 -15.44 -8.74
C LEU A 227 0.53 -14.95 -8.22
N ARG A 228 0.54 -13.91 -7.38
CA ARG A 228 1.78 -13.41 -6.74
C ARG A 228 2.25 -14.30 -5.58
N HIS A 229 1.30 -14.98 -4.91
CA HIS A 229 1.53 -15.80 -3.71
C HIS A 229 0.92 -17.19 -3.90
N PRO A 230 1.44 -18.00 -4.83
CA PRO A 230 0.98 -19.37 -4.98
C PRO A 230 1.28 -20.16 -3.69
N LEU A 231 0.30 -20.90 -3.20
CA LEU A 231 0.47 -21.73 -2.02
C LEU A 231 1.46 -22.87 -2.28
N LEU A 232 2.34 -23.13 -1.32
CA LEU A 232 3.32 -24.21 -1.40
C LEU A 232 2.73 -25.56 -0.93
N GLU A 233 1.90 -25.51 0.09
CA GLU A 233 1.34 -26.71 0.71
C GLU A 233 0.05 -27.16 0.02
N ARG A 234 -0.08 -28.50 -0.13
CA ARG A 234 -1.21 -29.14 -0.81
C ARG A 234 -2.55 -28.89 -0.08
N GLY A 235 -2.58 -29.05 1.25
CA GLY A 235 -3.81 -28.93 2.03
C GLY A 235 -4.53 -27.59 1.87
N PRO A 236 -3.85 -26.43 2.11
CA PRO A 236 -4.42 -25.11 1.84
C PRO A 236 -4.81 -24.88 0.37
N LEU A 237 -4.08 -25.50 -0.58
CA LEU A 237 -4.41 -25.41 -2.00
C LEU A 237 -5.72 -26.15 -2.31
N GLU A 238 -5.87 -27.39 -1.85
CA GLU A 238 -7.11 -28.17 -1.99
C GLU A 238 -8.31 -27.47 -1.35
N ALA A 239 -8.15 -26.96 -0.13
CA ALA A 239 -9.19 -26.16 0.52
C ALA A 239 -9.60 -24.90 -0.26
N ARG A 240 -8.68 -24.31 -1.05
CA ARG A 240 -9.00 -23.21 -1.96
C ARG A 240 -9.81 -23.70 -3.16
N LEU A 241 -9.41 -24.81 -3.78
CA LEU A 241 -10.10 -25.41 -4.92
C LEU A 241 -11.53 -25.85 -4.53
N ASP A 242 -11.69 -26.50 -3.37
CA ASP A 242 -13.02 -26.89 -2.86
C ASP A 242 -13.97 -25.70 -2.68
N ARG A 243 -13.42 -24.51 -2.32
CA ARG A 243 -14.24 -23.29 -2.21
C ARG A 243 -14.68 -22.80 -3.59
N VAL A 244 -13.80 -22.85 -4.58
CA VAL A 244 -14.13 -22.43 -5.96
C VAL A 244 -15.16 -23.39 -6.56
N GLU A 245 -15.06 -24.70 -6.30
CA GLU A 245 -16.02 -25.70 -6.80
C GLU A 245 -17.44 -25.53 -6.23
N ARG A 246 -17.57 -24.93 -5.04
CA ARG A 246 -18.89 -24.70 -4.38
C ARG A 246 -19.66 -23.50 -4.94
N PHE A 247 -19.06 -22.67 -5.78
CA PHE A 247 -19.67 -21.52 -6.43
C PHE A 247 -20.01 -21.79 -7.89
#